data_7874831b9a21728fb7badeff195ae2db
#
_entry.id   7874831b9a21728fb7badeff195ae2db
#
_cell.length_a   1.000
_cell.length_b   1.000
_cell.length_c   1.000
_cell.angle_alpha   90.00
_cell.angle_beta   90.00
_cell.angle_gamma   90.00
#
_symmetry.space_group_name_H-M   'P 1'
#
loop_
_entity.id
_entity.type
_entity.pdbx_description
1 polymer ?
#
loop_
_entity_poly.entity_id
_entity_poly.type
_entity_poly.pdbx_seq_one_letter_code
_entity_poly.pdbx_strand_id
1 'polypeptide(L)'
;MEVQAHGNKYEDIVTRERTGLSKKEYDKLKKNGYTSSFDLSKGLKVDYNASIKTTGNNTICCSDILRMMSHDDYRLIVGCYTQEGDTKVFHTQYEFLIQPKDYTVLWGKMDYQLVESFVDFVKGIPEGPKAQKDTKFVRDNFQESVSCDEALFSINPKVDSKKQRRVQCSLKLDELIASGVQYTKEDLNLTIQSSRRKFNK
;
A
#
# COMPACT_ATOMS: atom_id res chain seq x y z
N MET A 1 -16.99 -5.42 12.86
CA MET A 1 -16.10 -6.39 12.15
C MET A 1 -15.16 -5.57 11.26
N GLU A 2 -13.87 -5.79 11.38
CA GLU A 2 -12.84 -4.91 10.84
C GLU A 2 -12.73 -5.04 9.30
N VAL A 3 -12.78 -3.93 8.61
CA VAL A 3 -12.78 -3.86 7.12
C VAL A 3 -11.50 -4.44 6.49
N GLN A 4 -10.43 -4.56 7.28
CA GLN A 4 -9.12 -5.06 6.85
C GLN A 4 -8.88 -6.55 7.14
N ALA A 5 -9.87 -7.24 7.72
CA ALA A 5 -9.69 -8.64 8.17
C ALA A 5 -9.19 -9.60 7.09
N HIS A 6 -9.57 -9.39 5.83
CA HIS A 6 -9.12 -10.23 4.71
C HIS A 6 -7.69 -9.94 4.29
N GLY A 7 -7.27 -8.68 4.31
CA GLY A 7 -5.88 -8.30 4.04
C GLY A 7 -4.95 -8.90 5.10
N ASN A 8 -5.35 -8.83 6.36
CA ASN A 8 -4.61 -9.43 7.47
C ASN A 8 -4.52 -10.96 7.35
N LYS A 9 -5.57 -11.65 6.86
CA LYS A 9 -5.53 -13.09 6.63
C LYS A 9 -4.59 -13.48 5.48
N TYR A 10 -4.63 -12.74 4.38
CA TYR A 10 -3.71 -12.98 3.25
C TYR A 10 -2.27 -12.72 3.67
N GLU A 11 -2.01 -11.63 4.39
CA GLU A 11 -0.70 -11.31 4.95
C GLU A 11 -0.20 -12.41 5.91
N ASP A 12 -1.08 -13.00 6.76
CA ASP A 12 -0.70 -14.12 7.64
C ASP A 12 -0.30 -15.36 6.82
N ILE A 13 -1.01 -15.66 5.74
CA ILE A 13 -0.70 -16.80 4.87
C ILE A 13 0.68 -16.61 4.22
N VAL A 14 0.92 -15.47 3.58
CA VAL A 14 2.21 -15.16 2.96
C VAL A 14 3.34 -15.15 4.00
N THR A 15 3.09 -14.58 5.19
CA THR A 15 4.08 -14.57 6.27
C THR A 15 4.44 -15.98 6.71
N ARG A 16 3.46 -16.88 6.89
CA ARG A 16 3.72 -18.30 7.24
C ARG A 16 4.50 -19.03 6.18
N GLU A 17 4.14 -18.83 4.93
CA GLU A 17 4.81 -19.44 3.79
C GLU A 17 6.29 -19.04 3.73
N ARG A 18 6.59 -17.76 3.92
CA ARG A 18 7.95 -17.21 3.79
C ARG A 18 8.82 -17.39 5.05
N THR A 19 8.22 -17.47 6.23
CA THR A 19 8.95 -17.43 7.51
C THR A 19 8.73 -18.64 8.41
N GLY A 20 7.71 -19.45 8.15
CA GLY A 20 7.24 -20.54 9.02
C GLY A 20 6.47 -20.05 10.25
N LEU A 21 6.25 -18.74 10.43
CA LEU A 21 5.59 -18.13 11.58
C LEU A 21 4.26 -17.50 11.18
N SER A 22 3.27 -17.50 12.08
CA SER A 22 2.09 -16.66 11.91
C SER A 22 2.48 -15.17 11.93
N LYS A 23 1.66 -14.32 11.29
CA LYS A 23 1.86 -12.87 11.37
C LYS A 23 2.00 -12.38 12.80
N LYS A 24 1.16 -12.87 13.71
CA LYS A 24 1.20 -12.49 15.13
C LYS A 24 2.51 -12.88 15.82
N GLU A 25 3.07 -14.04 15.51
CA GLU A 25 4.37 -14.49 16.03
C GLU A 25 5.51 -13.69 15.40
N TYR A 26 5.44 -13.46 14.09
CA TYR A 26 6.43 -12.68 13.37
C TYR A 26 6.49 -11.22 13.85
N ASP A 27 5.33 -10.57 14.05
CA ASP A 27 5.28 -9.19 14.55
C ASP A 27 5.89 -9.02 15.95
N LYS A 28 5.91 -10.06 16.78
CA LYS A 28 6.62 -10.03 18.08
C LYS A 28 8.15 -9.99 17.94
N LEU A 29 8.68 -10.48 16.81
CA LEU A 29 10.12 -10.43 16.54
C LEU A 29 10.56 -9.06 16.04
N LYS A 30 9.63 -8.25 15.49
CA LYS A 30 9.94 -6.91 14.99
C LYS A 30 10.18 -5.93 16.12
N LYS A 31 11.26 -5.16 16.03
CA LYS A 31 11.61 -4.12 17.00
C LYS A 31 10.50 -3.07 17.19
N ASN A 32 9.76 -2.75 16.12
CA ASN A 32 8.67 -1.77 16.09
C ASN A 32 7.28 -2.42 15.95
N GLY A 33 7.17 -3.74 16.09
CA GLY A 33 5.92 -4.48 15.95
C GLY A 33 5.21 -4.20 14.62
N TYR A 34 3.90 -4.01 14.66
CA TYR A 34 3.06 -3.74 13.48
C TYR A 34 3.30 -2.36 12.82
N THR A 35 4.03 -1.46 13.48
CA THR A 35 4.38 -0.12 12.94
C THR A 35 5.64 -0.15 12.08
N SER A 36 6.24 -1.32 11.86
CA SER A 36 7.36 -1.51 10.95
C SER A 36 7.02 -1.03 9.53
N SER A 37 8.01 -0.50 8.82
CA SER A 37 7.84 0.00 7.44
C SER A 37 7.44 -1.11 6.48
N PHE A 38 7.88 -2.34 6.72
CA PHE A 38 7.60 -3.51 5.90
C PHE A 38 6.84 -4.59 6.68
N ASP A 39 6.03 -5.36 5.96
CA ASP A 39 5.31 -6.50 6.50
C ASP A 39 6.28 -7.65 6.81
N LEU A 40 7.29 -7.90 5.94
CA LEU A 40 8.45 -8.74 6.22
C LEU A 40 9.71 -7.88 6.22
N SER A 41 10.59 -8.06 7.22
CA SER A 41 11.79 -7.25 7.41
C SER A 41 13.05 -8.09 7.19
N LYS A 42 13.97 -7.55 6.38
CA LYS A 42 15.29 -8.15 6.15
C LYS A 42 16.01 -8.45 7.46
N GLY A 43 16.62 -9.63 7.56
CA GLY A 43 17.31 -10.10 8.77
C GLY A 43 16.39 -10.79 9.79
N LEU A 44 15.07 -10.81 9.57
CA LEU A 44 14.10 -11.54 10.40
C LEU A 44 13.50 -12.69 9.59
N LYS A 45 14.12 -13.87 9.59
CA LYS A 45 13.69 -15.08 8.87
C LYS A 45 13.70 -14.98 7.34
N VAL A 46 13.87 -13.79 6.77
CA VAL A 46 14.01 -13.53 5.33
C VAL A 46 15.20 -12.60 5.10
N ASP A 47 15.77 -12.63 3.89
CA ASP A 47 16.93 -11.81 3.47
C ASP A 47 16.53 -10.55 2.68
N TYR A 48 15.24 -10.22 2.67
CA TYR A 48 14.66 -9.07 1.97
C TYR A 48 13.60 -8.36 2.82
N ASN A 49 13.31 -7.12 2.44
CA ASN A 49 12.11 -6.41 2.91
C ASN A 49 10.93 -6.72 2.00
N ALA A 50 9.72 -6.84 2.54
CA ALA A 50 8.53 -6.98 1.72
C ALA A 50 7.32 -6.23 2.27
N SER A 51 6.53 -5.66 1.36
CA SER A 51 5.21 -5.12 1.61
C SER A 51 4.15 -6.01 0.96
N ILE A 52 3.20 -6.51 1.76
CA ILE A 52 2.17 -7.45 1.30
C ILE A 52 0.86 -6.68 1.13
N LYS A 53 0.26 -6.76 -0.05
CA LYS A 53 -0.97 -6.04 -0.40
C LYS A 53 -1.97 -6.98 -1.07
N THR A 54 -3.22 -6.55 -1.11
CA THR A 54 -4.27 -7.26 -1.83
C THR A 54 -5.08 -6.28 -2.68
N THR A 55 -5.51 -6.71 -3.86
CA THR A 55 -6.40 -5.93 -4.71
C THR A 55 -7.48 -6.79 -5.35
N GLY A 56 -8.68 -6.22 -5.48
CA GLY A 56 -9.79 -6.82 -6.23
C GLY A 56 -10.17 -6.02 -7.49
N ASN A 57 -9.44 -4.95 -7.80
CA ASN A 57 -9.85 -4.00 -8.84
C ASN A 57 -8.69 -3.23 -9.49
N ASN A 58 -7.57 -3.79 -9.69
CA ASN A 58 -6.41 -3.11 -10.31
C ASN A 58 -5.70 -2.04 -9.45
N THR A 59 -6.31 -1.50 -8.37
CA THR A 59 -5.67 -0.49 -7.52
C THR A 59 -5.03 -1.12 -6.29
N ILE A 60 -3.72 -0.93 -6.12
CA ILE A 60 -2.95 -1.38 -4.97
C ILE A 60 -2.79 -0.21 -4.00
N CYS A 61 -3.40 -0.30 -2.81
CA CYS A 61 -3.21 0.69 -1.74
C CYS A 61 -1.90 0.42 -1.00
N CYS A 62 -0.91 1.30 -1.16
CA CYS A 62 0.46 1.09 -0.69
C CYS A 62 0.77 1.69 0.70
N SER A 63 -0.23 2.18 1.44
CA SER A 63 -0.07 2.74 2.79
C SER A 63 0.54 4.14 2.81
N ASP A 64 1.32 4.48 3.84
CA ASP A 64 1.92 5.79 4.03
C ASP A 64 2.95 6.10 2.95
N ILE A 65 2.83 7.29 2.34
CA ILE A 65 3.64 7.67 1.19
C ILE A 65 5.13 7.82 1.53
N LEU A 66 5.46 8.44 2.67
CA LEU A 66 6.86 8.65 3.05
C LEU A 66 7.58 7.34 3.34
N ARG A 67 6.85 6.34 3.89
CA ARG A 67 7.40 5.00 4.08
C ARG A 67 7.70 4.30 2.75
N MET A 68 6.83 4.50 1.75
CA MET A 68 7.02 3.89 0.44
C MET A 68 8.13 4.55 -0.38
N MET A 69 8.48 5.80 -0.07
CA MET A 69 9.62 6.51 -0.67
C MET A 69 10.96 6.17 -0.02
N SER A 70 11.00 5.25 0.94
CA SER A 70 12.27 4.75 1.49
C SER A 70 13.12 4.14 0.37
N HIS A 71 14.41 4.39 0.40
CA HIS A 71 15.35 4.00 -0.67
C HIS A 71 15.88 2.58 -0.54
N ASP A 72 15.26 1.74 0.29
CA ASP A 72 15.65 0.35 0.45
C ASP A 72 15.03 -0.50 -0.67
N ASP A 73 15.78 -1.52 -1.10
CA ASP A 73 15.24 -2.57 -1.95
C ASP A 73 14.12 -3.31 -1.19
N TYR A 74 12.99 -3.54 -1.84
CA TYR A 74 11.93 -4.33 -1.25
C TYR A 74 11.12 -5.08 -2.28
N ARG A 75 10.41 -6.10 -1.83
CA ARG A 75 9.43 -6.82 -2.63
C ARG A 75 8.04 -6.29 -2.33
N LEU A 76 7.27 -6.02 -3.40
CA LEU A 76 5.85 -5.73 -3.30
C LEU A 76 5.09 -6.99 -3.70
N ILE A 77 4.51 -7.69 -2.72
CA ILE A 77 3.74 -8.92 -2.94
C ILE A 77 2.27 -8.56 -3.00
N VAL A 78 1.61 -8.86 -4.12
CA VAL A 78 0.22 -8.43 -4.39
C VAL A 78 -0.64 -9.65 -4.68
N GLY A 79 -1.58 -9.95 -3.77
CA GLY A 79 -2.62 -10.95 -3.98
C GLY A 79 -3.82 -10.35 -4.70
N CYS A 80 -4.13 -10.88 -5.89
CA CYS A 80 -5.30 -10.48 -6.68
C CYS A 80 -6.47 -11.41 -6.41
N TYR A 81 -7.63 -10.84 -6.13
CA TYR A 81 -8.83 -11.63 -5.79
C TYR A 81 -10.08 -11.14 -6.51
N THR A 82 -11.03 -12.06 -6.65
CA THR A 82 -12.43 -11.76 -7.01
C THR A 82 -13.30 -11.89 -5.77
N GLN A 83 -14.26 -10.97 -5.58
CA GLN A 83 -15.22 -11.05 -4.48
C GLN A 83 -16.43 -11.88 -4.92
N GLU A 84 -16.67 -12.99 -4.25
CA GLU A 84 -17.82 -13.89 -4.46
C GLU A 84 -18.65 -13.97 -3.17
N GLY A 85 -19.76 -13.23 -3.13
CA GLY A 85 -20.56 -13.13 -1.91
C GLY A 85 -19.73 -12.61 -0.73
N ASP A 86 -19.67 -13.40 0.34
CA ASP A 86 -18.89 -13.13 1.55
C ASP A 86 -17.48 -13.77 1.49
N THR A 87 -17.02 -14.13 0.30
CA THR A 87 -15.77 -14.85 0.09
C THR A 87 -14.88 -14.10 -0.90
N LYS A 88 -13.58 -14.10 -0.67
CA LYS A 88 -12.57 -13.64 -1.63
C LYS A 88 -11.81 -14.83 -2.16
N VAL A 89 -11.86 -15.01 -3.47
CA VAL A 89 -11.13 -16.03 -4.21
C VAL A 89 -9.88 -15.38 -4.79
N PHE A 90 -8.72 -15.70 -4.23
CA PHE A 90 -7.43 -15.25 -4.74
C PHE A 90 -7.00 -16.17 -5.87
N HIS A 91 -6.73 -15.59 -7.03
CA HIS A 91 -6.42 -16.32 -8.26
C HIS A 91 -5.00 -16.08 -8.76
N THR A 92 -4.34 -14.99 -8.31
CA THR A 92 -2.99 -14.66 -8.79
C THR A 92 -2.23 -13.91 -7.71
N GLN A 93 -0.93 -14.19 -7.58
CA GLN A 93 0.03 -13.39 -6.84
C GLN A 93 1.06 -12.82 -7.78
N TYR A 94 1.34 -11.54 -7.64
CA TYR A 94 2.51 -10.89 -8.23
C TYR A 94 3.51 -10.55 -7.14
N GLU A 95 4.80 -10.73 -7.43
CA GLU A 95 5.89 -10.31 -6.57
C GLU A 95 6.84 -9.43 -7.39
N PHE A 96 6.76 -8.12 -7.15
CA PHE A 96 7.62 -7.12 -7.81
C PHE A 96 8.88 -6.90 -6.99
N LEU A 97 10.04 -6.87 -7.65
CA LEU A 97 11.31 -6.49 -7.05
C LEU A 97 11.52 -4.99 -7.28
N ILE A 98 11.23 -4.18 -6.29
CA ILE A 98 11.43 -2.73 -6.34
C ILE A 98 12.88 -2.40 -5.95
N GLN A 99 13.57 -1.67 -6.82
CA GLN A 99 14.97 -1.29 -6.66
C GLN A 99 15.16 0.21 -6.87
N PRO A 100 16.25 0.82 -6.44
CA PRO A 100 16.50 2.26 -6.62
C PRO A 100 16.44 2.72 -8.08
N LYS A 101 16.80 1.86 -9.03
CA LYS A 101 16.69 2.15 -10.49
C LYS A 101 15.25 2.37 -10.95
N ASP A 102 14.26 1.82 -10.23
CA ASP A 102 12.84 1.89 -10.57
C ASP A 102 12.19 3.16 -10.02
N TYR A 103 12.89 3.93 -9.17
CA TYR A 103 12.31 5.09 -8.49
C TYR A 103 11.87 6.20 -9.42
N THR A 104 12.59 6.44 -10.51
CA THR A 104 12.19 7.45 -11.48
C THR A 104 10.84 7.12 -12.12
N VAL A 105 10.60 5.86 -12.48
CA VAL A 105 9.31 5.45 -13.06
C VAL A 105 8.21 5.39 -12.00
N LEU A 106 8.53 5.04 -10.76
CA LEU A 106 7.57 4.96 -9.68
C LEU A 106 7.12 6.33 -9.17
N TRP A 107 8.06 7.27 -9.01
CA TRP A 107 7.84 8.56 -8.35
C TRP A 107 7.89 9.77 -9.29
N GLY A 108 8.34 9.59 -10.57
CA GLY A 108 8.49 10.69 -11.52
C GLY A 108 9.41 11.78 -10.95
N LYS A 109 8.90 12.99 -10.88
CA LYS A 109 9.60 14.18 -10.33
C LYS A 109 9.34 14.41 -8.84
N MET A 110 8.62 13.52 -8.18
CA MET A 110 8.36 13.62 -6.74
C MET A 110 9.61 13.21 -5.97
N ASP A 111 10.28 14.15 -5.32
CA ASP A 111 11.32 13.86 -4.34
C ASP A 111 10.76 13.78 -2.91
N TYR A 112 11.55 13.22 -2.00
CA TYR A 112 11.16 13.01 -0.62
C TYR A 112 10.83 14.32 0.10
N GLN A 113 11.62 15.36 -0.05
CA GLN A 113 11.45 16.64 0.67
C GLN A 113 10.18 17.35 0.21
N LEU A 114 9.90 17.30 -1.09
CA LEU A 114 8.70 17.87 -1.66
C LEU A 114 7.45 17.17 -1.13
N VAL A 115 7.46 15.84 -1.11
CA VAL A 115 6.34 15.03 -0.58
C VAL A 115 6.20 15.20 0.94
N GLU A 116 7.30 15.28 1.69
CA GLU A 116 7.30 15.54 3.13
C GLU A 116 6.64 16.89 3.45
N SER A 117 6.99 17.94 2.72
CA SER A 117 6.37 19.26 2.84
C SER A 117 4.86 19.22 2.59
N PHE A 118 4.43 18.46 1.58
CA PHE A 118 3.01 18.23 1.31
C PHE A 118 2.31 17.46 2.45
N VAL A 119 2.95 16.43 2.98
CA VAL A 119 2.42 15.64 4.11
C VAL A 119 2.25 16.54 5.34
N ASP A 120 3.22 17.39 5.65
CA ASP A 120 3.16 18.28 6.79
C ASP A 120 2.10 19.38 6.59
N PHE A 121 1.93 19.89 5.39
CA PHE A 121 0.80 20.75 5.06
C PHE A 121 -0.55 20.03 5.33
N VAL A 122 -0.72 18.78 4.87
CA VAL A 122 -1.95 18.00 5.10
C VAL A 122 -2.19 17.78 6.60
N LYS A 123 -1.14 17.52 7.39
CA LYS A 123 -1.24 17.39 8.84
C LYS A 123 -1.70 18.69 9.53
N GLY A 124 -1.35 19.84 8.98
CA GLY A 124 -1.72 21.16 9.47
C GLY A 124 -3.14 21.61 9.11
N ILE A 125 -3.87 20.88 8.26
CA ILE A 125 -5.24 21.25 7.88
C ILE A 125 -6.16 21.20 9.10
N PRO A 126 -6.88 22.30 9.45
CA PRO A 126 -7.76 22.34 10.60
C PRO A 126 -8.90 21.32 10.54
N GLU A 127 -9.39 20.90 11.71
CA GLU A 127 -10.62 20.10 11.79
C GLU A 127 -11.82 20.94 11.32
N GLY A 128 -12.81 20.29 10.72
CA GLY A 128 -14.04 20.93 10.32
C GLY A 128 -14.64 20.37 9.03
N PRO A 129 -15.86 20.81 8.67
CA PRO A 129 -16.62 20.26 7.56
C PRO A 129 -15.97 20.54 6.17
N LYS A 130 -15.11 21.58 6.09
CA LYS A 130 -14.41 21.93 4.84
C LYS A 130 -13.10 21.17 4.64
N ALA A 131 -12.52 20.56 5.67
CA ALA A 131 -11.19 19.95 5.64
C ALA A 131 -10.99 19.00 4.45
N GLN A 132 -11.99 18.19 4.14
CA GLN A 132 -11.91 17.25 3.02
C GLN A 132 -11.88 17.94 1.65
N LYS A 133 -12.67 19.01 1.49
CA LYS A 133 -12.73 19.80 0.25
C LYS A 133 -11.42 20.57 0.03
N ASP A 134 -10.93 21.21 1.07
CA ASP A 134 -9.70 21.99 1.04
C ASP A 134 -8.50 21.07 0.71
N THR A 135 -8.48 19.87 1.29
CA THR A 135 -7.45 18.86 1.00
C THR A 135 -7.47 18.40 -0.46
N LYS A 136 -8.65 18.24 -1.08
CA LYS A 136 -8.75 17.86 -2.49
C LYS A 136 -8.12 18.93 -3.39
N PHE A 137 -8.45 20.18 -3.15
CA PHE A 137 -7.89 21.30 -3.91
C PHE A 137 -6.35 21.37 -3.81
N VAL A 138 -5.83 21.21 -2.60
CA VAL A 138 -4.38 21.24 -2.35
C VAL A 138 -3.67 20.06 -3.01
N ARG A 139 -4.28 18.86 -2.97
CA ARG A 139 -3.75 17.69 -3.65
C ARG A 139 -3.66 17.91 -5.15
N ASP A 140 -4.74 18.43 -5.75
CA ASP A 140 -4.82 18.64 -7.19
C ASP A 140 -3.73 19.64 -7.64
N ASN A 141 -3.57 20.75 -6.91
CA ASN A 141 -2.49 21.72 -7.14
C ASN A 141 -1.09 21.12 -6.98
N PHE A 142 -0.88 20.30 -5.96
CA PHE A 142 0.40 19.62 -5.75
C PHE A 142 0.71 18.67 -6.89
N GLN A 143 -0.25 17.84 -7.31
CA GLN A 143 -0.09 16.91 -8.41
C GLN A 143 0.24 17.63 -9.72
N GLU A 144 -0.42 18.75 -9.99
CA GLU A 144 -0.15 19.58 -11.16
C GLU A 144 1.27 20.20 -11.12
N SER A 145 1.68 20.71 -9.95
CA SER A 145 2.99 21.36 -9.77
C SER A 145 4.18 20.42 -9.97
N VAL A 146 4.02 19.13 -9.66
CA VAL A 146 5.10 18.12 -9.76
C VAL A 146 4.98 17.23 -11.01
N SER A 147 4.05 17.53 -11.92
CA SER A 147 3.80 16.70 -13.12
C SER A 147 3.64 15.22 -12.76
N CYS A 148 2.74 14.94 -11.80
CA CYS A 148 2.50 13.56 -11.31
C CYS A 148 2.05 12.57 -12.40
N ASP A 149 1.66 13.06 -13.56
CA ASP A 149 1.27 12.23 -14.70
C ASP A 149 2.39 11.29 -15.20
N GLU A 150 3.65 11.61 -14.85
CA GLU A 150 4.82 10.79 -15.15
C GLU A 150 5.12 9.74 -14.08
N ALA A 151 4.41 9.76 -12.94
CA ALA A 151 4.63 8.85 -11.82
C ALA A 151 3.56 7.76 -11.76
N LEU A 152 3.97 6.52 -11.49
CA LEU A 152 3.02 5.43 -11.24
C LEU A 152 2.31 5.57 -9.89
N PHE A 153 2.98 6.14 -8.89
CA PHE A 153 2.37 6.39 -7.59
C PHE A 153 1.40 7.56 -7.63
N SER A 154 0.15 7.30 -7.28
CA SER A 154 -0.86 8.33 -7.03
C SER A 154 -0.88 8.72 -5.56
N ILE A 155 -1.04 10.01 -5.27
CA ILE A 155 -1.10 10.59 -3.92
C ILE A 155 -2.55 10.58 -3.42
N ASN A 156 -2.76 10.04 -2.23
CA ASN A 156 -4.09 9.85 -1.67
C ASN A 156 -4.19 10.40 -0.23
N PRO A 157 -4.40 11.72 -0.05
CA PRO A 157 -4.68 12.28 1.26
C PRO A 157 -5.93 11.67 1.88
N LYS A 158 -5.82 11.25 3.13
CA LYS A 158 -6.92 10.73 3.94
C LYS A 158 -7.20 11.75 5.04
N VAL A 159 -8.14 12.63 4.74
CA VAL A 159 -8.57 13.70 5.63
C VAL A 159 -10.08 13.55 5.84
N ASP A 160 -10.50 13.63 7.08
CA ASP A 160 -11.91 13.70 7.47
C ASP A 160 -12.21 15.03 8.21
N SER A 161 -13.45 15.21 8.60
CA SER A 161 -13.89 16.39 9.37
C SER A 161 -13.35 16.41 10.81
N LYS A 162 -12.72 15.32 11.25
CA LYS A 162 -12.17 15.13 12.61
C LYS A 162 -10.64 15.15 12.55
N LYS A 163 -10.01 14.13 13.12
CA LYS A 163 -8.55 14.05 13.35
C LYS A 163 -7.75 13.32 12.27
N GLN A 164 -8.40 12.69 11.29
CA GLN A 164 -7.64 11.93 10.29
C GLN A 164 -6.88 12.89 9.37
N ARG A 165 -5.55 12.85 9.44
CA ARG A 165 -4.62 13.65 8.65
C ARG A 165 -3.43 12.78 8.28
N ARG A 166 -3.52 12.08 7.14
CA ARG A 166 -2.42 11.26 6.62
C ARG A 166 -2.42 11.26 5.11
N VAL A 167 -1.28 11.02 4.50
CA VAL A 167 -1.16 10.85 3.06
C VAL A 167 -0.74 9.42 2.77
N GLN A 168 -1.53 8.75 1.97
CA GLN A 168 -1.25 7.41 1.45
C GLN A 168 -0.90 7.51 -0.03
N CYS A 169 -0.35 6.45 -0.59
CA CYS A 169 -0.17 6.31 -2.03
C CYS A 169 -0.83 5.02 -2.54
N SER A 170 -1.01 4.96 -3.84
CA SER A 170 -1.51 3.77 -4.53
C SER A 170 -0.88 3.64 -5.91
N LEU A 171 -0.88 2.41 -6.42
CA LEU A 171 -0.43 2.05 -7.76
C LEU A 171 -1.58 1.39 -8.53
N LYS A 172 -1.51 1.46 -9.85
CA LYS A 172 -2.28 0.60 -10.74
C LYS A 172 -1.47 -0.63 -11.10
N LEU A 173 -2.06 -1.81 -10.94
CA LEU A 173 -1.36 -3.07 -11.18
C LEU A 173 -0.94 -3.26 -12.65
N ASP A 174 -1.82 -2.94 -13.58
CA ASP A 174 -1.53 -3.02 -15.02
C ASP A 174 -0.44 -2.04 -15.46
N GLU A 175 -0.45 -0.81 -14.95
CA GLU A 175 0.59 0.18 -15.20
C GLU A 175 1.94 -0.29 -14.62
N LEU A 176 1.95 -0.87 -13.41
CA LEU A 176 3.15 -1.42 -12.80
C LEU A 176 3.70 -2.62 -13.59
N ILE A 177 2.83 -3.51 -14.09
CA ILE A 177 3.23 -4.62 -14.96
C ILE A 177 3.86 -4.10 -16.26
N ALA A 178 3.29 -3.05 -16.85
CA ALA A 178 3.77 -2.44 -18.10
C ALA A 178 5.04 -1.61 -17.93
N SER A 179 5.40 -1.22 -16.71
CA SER A 179 6.49 -0.25 -16.44
C SER A 179 7.91 -0.80 -16.65
N GLY A 180 8.07 -2.11 -16.78
CA GLY A 180 9.37 -2.78 -16.86
C GLY A 180 10.00 -3.11 -15.51
N VAL A 181 9.35 -2.80 -14.38
CA VAL A 181 9.75 -3.28 -13.06
C VAL A 181 9.72 -4.81 -13.05
N GLN A 182 10.80 -5.43 -12.59
CA GLN A 182 10.92 -6.89 -12.56
C GLN A 182 9.89 -7.52 -11.63
N TYR A 183 9.19 -8.55 -12.12
CA TYR A 183 8.24 -9.29 -11.31
C TYR A 183 8.19 -10.79 -11.64
N THR A 184 7.64 -11.57 -10.72
CA THR A 184 7.17 -12.92 -10.93
C THR A 184 5.66 -12.99 -10.76
N LYS A 185 5.03 -13.96 -11.43
CA LYS A 185 3.60 -14.20 -11.35
C LYS A 185 3.37 -15.67 -10.97
N GLU A 186 2.46 -15.90 -10.05
CA GLU A 186 2.05 -17.24 -9.60
C GLU A 186 0.52 -17.32 -9.60
N ASP A 187 -0.01 -18.43 -10.09
CA ASP A 187 -1.44 -18.70 -10.01
C ASP A 187 -1.79 -19.26 -8.62
N LEU A 188 -2.82 -18.71 -8.01
CA LEU A 188 -3.31 -19.09 -6.69
C LEU A 188 -4.64 -19.83 -6.79
N ASN A 189 -4.88 -20.71 -5.82
CA ASN A 189 -6.20 -21.27 -5.54
C ASN A 189 -6.48 -21.16 -4.04
N LEU A 190 -6.76 -19.92 -3.59
CA LEU A 190 -6.92 -19.61 -2.17
C LEU A 190 -8.21 -18.88 -1.93
N THR A 191 -9.03 -19.40 -1.00
CA THR A 191 -10.32 -18.82 -0.64
C THR A 191 -10.29 -18.32 0.80
N ILE A 192 -10.66 -17.03 1.00
CA ILE A 192 -10.68 -16.38 2.31
C ILE A 192 -12.08 -15.85 2.59
N GLN A 193 -12.68 -16.27 3.70
CA GLN A 193 -13.95 -15.74 4.20
C GLN A 193 -13.81 -14.26 4.59
N SER A 194 -14.65 -13.41 4.01
CA SER A 194 -14.62 -11.96 4.17
C SER A 194 -16.03 -11.39 4.04
N SER A 195 -16.61 -10.90 5.12
CA SER A 195 -17.94 -10.25 5.05
C SER A 195 -17.85 -8.92 4.26
N ARG A 196 -18.81 -8.70 3.37
CA ARG A 196 -19.01 -7.39 2.72
C ARG A 196 -19.43 -6.34 3.76
N ARG A 197 -18.98 -5.11 3.58
CA ARG A 197 -19.58 -3.96 4.27
C ARG A 197 -21.06 -3.88 3.88
N LYS A 198 -21.95 -4.07 4.83
CA LYS A 198 -23.33 -3.62 4.67
C LYS A 198 -23.32 -2.11 4.89
N PHE A 199 -23.41 -1.34 3.81
CA PHE A 199 -23.76 0.08 3.93
C PHE A 199 -25.24 0.13 4.26
N ASN A 200 -25.60 0.48 5.49
CA ASN A 200 -26.96 0.89 5.78
C ASN A 200 -27.21 2.16 4.93
N LYS A 201 -28.15 2.04 4.01
CA LYS A 201 -28.69 3.18 3.26
C LYS A 201 -29.49 4.07 4.18
#